data_7efcc603130ac0c41e27ffc1b64ad000
#
_entry.id   7efcc603130ac0c41e27ffc1b64ad000
#
_cell.length_a   1.000
_cell.length_b   1.000
_cell.length_c   1.000
_cell.angle_alpha   90.00
_cell.angle_beta   90.00
_cell.angle_gamma   90.00
#
_symmetry.space_group_name_H-M   'P 1'
#
loop_
_entity.id
_entity.type
_entity.pdbx_description
1 polymer ?
#
loop_
_entity_poly.entity_id
_entity_poly.type
_entity_poly.pdbx_seq_one_letter_code
_entity_poly.pdbx_strand_id
1 'polypeptide(L)'
;LAMLVMSFALDAMLEGKINVYVRQRRQVDYLTQSGISIAEMLLLSYKNASSSSTSSSAPGAEGGQGVAEDVDDKWLQAKLDLQHGSARVDAYAVEPDKPENGVVSVEITSADANKWPINLLVKGDIADRIWENILNAIGLPMEYQEEVVDSWYDWLDADGTVTGRSGAEDEYYDGLDKPYQARNGPISSVGELEMIKGIRERPAIFSGGVLNPEEKSKKAQIRIQPGIKAFFDIYGETVKINVNSA
;
A
#
# COMPACT_ATOMS: atom_id res chain seq x y z
N LEU A 1 -57.37 8.25 4.07
CA LEU A 1 -56.85 8.07 5.42
C LEU A 1 -55.90 6.90 5.51
N ALA A 2 -56.30 5.67 5.06
CA ALA A 2 -55.43 4.47 5.11
C ALA A 2 -54.12 4.65 4.33
N MET A 3 -54.12 5.24 3.12
CA MET A 3 -52.91 5.52 2.33
C MET A 3 -51.95 6.50 3.07
N LEU A 4 -52.48 7.49 3.75
CA LEU A 4 -51.70 8.47 4.49
C LEU A 4 -51.00 7.83 5.71
N VAL A 5 -51.70 6.95 6.42
CA VAL A 5 -51.15 6.19 7.55
C VAL A 5 -50.06 5.22 7.08
N MET A 6 -50.29 4.56 5.91
CA MET A 6 -49.30 3.64 5.34
C MET A 6 -48.04 4.34 4.85
N SER A 7 -48.17 5.53 4.24
CA SER A 7 -47.02 6.36 3.85
C SER A 7 -46.20 6.76 5.08
N PHE A 8 -46.84 7.23 6.15
CA PHE A 8 -46.14 7.63 7.37
C PHE A 8 -45.44 6.45 8.06
N ALA A 9 -46.09 5.25 8.04
CA ALA A 9 -45.46 4.06 8.59
C ALA A 9 -44.23 3.61 7.79
N LEU A 10 -44.28 3.73 6.45
CA LEU A 10 -43.13 3.42 5.58
C LEU A 10 -41.98 4.41 5.80
N ASP A 11 -42.29 5.71 5.91
CA ASP A 11 -41.29 6.73 6.17
C ASP A 11 -40.61 6.52 7.53
N ALA A 12 -41.38 6.25 8.60
CA ALA A 12 -40.85 5.95 9.91
C ALA A 12 -39.99 4.68 9.93
N MET A 13 -40.37 3.64 9.18
CA MET A 13 -39.59 2.40 9.04
C MET A 13 -38.29 2.66 8.28
N LEU A 14 -38.29 3.47 7.23
CA LEU A 14 -37.13 3.83 6.45
C LEU A 14 -36.17 4.67 7.28
N GLU A 15 -36.66 5.66 8.00
CA GLU A 15 -35.89 6.50 8.90
C GLU A 15 -35.23 5.67 10.01
N GLY A 16 -35.96 4.70 10.58
CA GLY A 16 -35.42 3.74 11.54
C GLY A 16 -34.23 2.94 10.98
N LYS A 17 -34.35 2.43 9.74
CA LYS A 17 -33.25 1.70 9.07
C LYS A 17 -32.05 2.59 8.80
N ILE A 18 -32.27 3.82 8.34
CA ILE A 18 -31.21 4.79 8.08
C ILE A 18 -30.46 5.10 9.36
N ASN A 19 -31.16 5.32 10.46
CA ASN A 19 -30.57 5.61 11.77
C ASN A 19 -29.71 4.44 12.29
N VAL A 20 -30.17 3.20 12.13
CA VAL A 20 -29.39 2.00 12.46
C VAL A 20 -28.12 1.93 11.62
N TYR A 21 -28.22 2.13 10.31
CA TYR A 21 -27.08 2.12 9.39
C TYR A 21 -26.06 3.21 9.73
N VAL A 22 -26.51 4.43 9.98
CA VAL A 22 -25.61 5.56 10.36
C VAL A 22 -24.92 5.26 11.68
N ARG A 23 -25.62 4.68 12.64
CA ARG A 23 -25.03 4.29 13.93
C ARG A 23 -23.96 3.20 13.76
N GLN A 24 -24.25 2.16 12.98
CA GLN A 24 -23.29 1.09 12.70
C GLN A 24 -22.05 1.63 11.97
N ARG A 25 -22.23 2.51 10.98
CA ARG A 25 -21.11 3.13 10.27
C ARG A 25 -20.21 3.94 11.19
N ARG A 26 -20.80 4.76 12.08
CA ARG A 26 -20.00 5.49 13.08
C ARG A 26 -19.26 4.57 14.04
N GLN A 27 -19.87 3.45 14.42
CA GLN A 27 -19.22 2.46 15.27
C GLN A 27 -18.00 1.84 14.57
N VAL A 28 -18.11 1.51 13.28
CA VAL A 28 -16.98 1.02 12.48
C VAL A 28 -15.87 2.06 12.38
N ASP A 29 -16.22 3.33 12.14
CA ASP A 29 -15.23 4.41 12.07
C ASP A 29 -14.44 4.55 13.38
N TYR A 30 -15.12 4.52 14.53
CA TYR A 30 -14.46 4.57 15.84
C TYR A 30 -13.59 3.35 16.12
N LEU A 31 -14.04 2.15 15.76
CA LEU A 31 -13.27 0.92 15.92
C LEU A 31 -12.01 0.95 15.05
N THR A 32 -12.13 1.41 13.80
CA THR A 32 -10.99 1.55 12.90
C THR A 32 -9.97 2.54 13.46
N GLN A 33 -10.41 3.69 13.94
CA GLN A 33 -9.54 4.69 14.56
C GLN A 33 -8.83 4.13 15.81
N SER A 34 -9.54 3.38 16.64
CA SER A 34 -8.93 2.74 17.82
C SER A 34 -7.91 1.69 17.42
N GLY A 35 -8.18 0.89 16.39
CA GLY A 35 -7.22 -0.08 15.85
C GLY A 35 -5.92 0.56 15.37
N ILE A 36 -6.02 1.68 14.63
CA ILE A 36 -4.84 2.45 14.20
C ILE A 36 -4.03 2.95 15.40
N SER A 37 -4.71 3.53 16.41
CA SER A 37 -4.02 4.02 17.61
C SER A 37 -3.31 2.92 18.39
N ILE A 38 -3.88 1.71 18.42
CA ILE A 38 -3.24 0.53 19.01
C ILE A 38 -2.00 0.14 18.24
N ALA A 39 -2.07 0.11 16.88
CA ALA A 39 -0.93 -0.18 16.04
C ALA A 39 0.21 0.83 16.24
N GLU A 40 -0.10 2.11 16.28
CA GLU A 40 0.88 3.19 16.52
C GLU A 40 1.56 3.01 17.90
N MET A 41 0.78 2.69 18.94
CA MET A 41 1.32 2.45 20.29
C MET A 41 2.27 1.24 20.32
N LEU A 42 1.92 0.15 19.62
CA LEU A 42 2.79 -1.02 19.46
C LEU A 42 4.11 -0.67 18.78
N LEU A 43 4.05 0.04 17.66
CA LEU A 43 5.24 0.46 16.93
C LEU A 43 6.14 1.40 17.74
N LEU A 44 5.56 2.34 18.50
CA LEU A 44 6.30 3.21 19.40
C LEU A 44 6.96 2.43 20.54
N SER A 45 6.26 1.46 21.12
CA SER A 45 6.82 0.60 22.18
C SER A 45 7.99 -0.24 21.66
N TYR A 46 7.90 -0.76 20.43
CA TYR A 46 8.96 -1.49 19.78
C TYR A 46 10.18 -0.60 19.52
N LYS A 47 9.98 0.61 18.95
CA LYS A 47 11.05 1.58 18.70
C LYS A 47 11.80 1.96 19.98
N ASN A 48 11.08 2.20 21.07
CA ASN A 48 11.68 2.56 22.35
C ASN A 48 12.47 1.39 22.98
N ALA A 49 12.01 0.15 22.80
CA ALA A 49 12.72 -1.02 23.29
C ALA A 49 14.02 -1.29 22.50
N SER A 50 14.02 -1.04 21.18
CA SER A 50 15.21 -1.20 20.35
C SER A 50 16.28 -0.13 20.62
N SER A 51 15.87 1.07 21.04
CA SER A 51 16.80 2.16 21.38
C SER A 51 17.41 2.02 22.78
N SER A 52 16.79 1.24 23.68
CA SER A 52 17.27 1.03 25.05
C SER A 52 18.24 -0.16 25.21
N SER A 53 18.45 -0.97 24.19
CA SER A 53 19.34 -2.14 24.22
C SER A 53 20.84 -1.80 24.12
N THR A 54 21.23 -0.51 24.07
CA THR A 54 22.63 -0.06 24.03
C THR A 54 23.21 0.31 25.39
N SER A 55 22.48 0.19 26.49
CA SER A 55 23.04 0.46 27.83
C SER A 55 22.42 -0.41 28.91
N SER A 56 23.32 -1.16 29.54
CA SER A 56 23.23 -1.80 30.87
C SER A 56 22.51 -3.13 31.02
N SER A 57 23.35 -4.15 31.14
CA SER A 57 23.14 -5.29 32.01
C SER A 57 22.87 -4.85 33.46
N ALA A 58 21.73 -5.22 34.03
CA ALA A 58 21.59 -5.36 35.48
C ALA A 58 20.56 -6.44 35.79
N PRO A 59 20.85 -7.36 36.73
CA PRO A 59 20.01 -8.46 37.08
C PRO A 59 19.08 -8.12 38.24
N GLY A 60 17.86 -8.69 38.21
CA GLY A 60 17.07 -8.95 39.42
C GLY A 60 16.04 -7.90 39.82
N ALA A 61 14.78 -8.22 39.59
CA ALA A 61 13.70 -7.89 40.48
C ALA A 61 12.60 -8.97 40.35
N GLU A 62 12.56 -9.84 41.35
CA GLU A 62 11.41 -10.72 41.62
C GLU A 62 10.29 -9.90 42.26
N GLY A 63 9.05 -10.25 41.95
CA GLY A 63 7.94 -10.10 42.89
C GLY A 63 6.95 -8.98 42.64
N GLY A 64 5.80 -9.34 42.11
CA GLY A 64 4.58 -8.53 42.12
C GLY A 64 3.41 -9.27 41.45
N GLN A 65 2.77 -10.18 42.20
CA GLN A 65 1.50 -10.80 41.79
C GLN A 65 0.38 -9.79 41.80
N GLY A 66 -0.46 -9.80 40.77
CA GLY A 66 -1.81 -9.24 40.85
C GLY A 66 -2.39 -8.70 39.56
N VAL A 67 -3.20 -9.49 38.89
CA VAL A 67 -4.32 -9.09 38.02
C VAL A 67 -4.01 -8.18 36.85
N ALA A 68 -3.22 -8.70 35.89
CA ALA A 68 -3.11 -8.14 34.56
C ALA A 68 -2.64 -9.19 33.51
N GLU A 69 -2.86 -10.47 33.77
CA GLU A 69 -2.24 -11.57 33.03
C GLU A 69 -2.69 -11.68 31.55
N ASP A 70 -3.88 -11.19 31.18
CA ASP A 70 -4.42 -11.44 29.82
C ASP A 70 -4.08 -10.32 28.80
N VAL A 71 -3.85 -9.10 29.28
CA VAL A 71 -3.51 -7.97 28.41
C VAL A 71 -2.01 -7.92 28.14
N ASP A 72 -1.20 -8.19 29.16
CA ASP A 72 0.27 -8.15 29.05
C ASP A 72 0.80 -9.26 28.14
N ASP A 73 0.20 -10.46 28.18
CA ASP A 73 0.62 -11.58 27.33
C ASP A 73 0.36 -11.32 25.85
N LYS A 74 -0.80 -10.74 25.51
CA LYS A 74 -1.12 -10.39 24.11
C LYS A 74 -0.22 -9.29 23.57
N TRP A 75 0.11 -8.29 24.39
CA TRP A 75 1.03 -7.22 24.03
C TRP A 75 2.47 -7.74 23.88
N LEU A 76 2.89 -8.63 24.77
CA LEU A 76 4.19 -9.25 24.70
C LEU A 76 4.32 -10.13 23.46
N GLN A 77 3.29 -10.90 23.14
CA GLN A 77 3.26 -11.74 21.95
C GLN A 77 3.31 -10.88 20.68
N ALA A 78 2.48 -9.83 20.58
CA ALA A 78 2.49 -8.92 19.45
C ALA A 78 3.86 -8.24 19.26
N LYS A 79 4.55 -7.93 20.36
CA LYS A 79 5.91 -7.37 20.32
C LYS A 79 6.94 -8.39 19.83
N LEU A 80 6.82 -9.65 20.22
CA LEU A 80 7.67 -10.74 19.74
C LEU A 80 7.41 -11.03 18.25
N ASP A 81 6.13 -11.02 17.85
CA ASP A 81 5.73 -11.22 16.48
C ASP A 81 6.26 -10.09 15.56
N LEU A 82 6.27 -8.83 16.01
CA LEU A 82 6.89 -7.72 15.31
C LEU A 82 8.39 -7.92 15.08
N GLN A 83 9.09 -8.57 16.04
CA GLN A 83 10.51 -8.92 15.85
C GLN A 83 10.72 -9.95 14.75
N HIS A 84 9.69 -10.75 14.43
CA HIS A 84 9.70 -11.75 13.35
C HIS A 84 9.09 -11.23 12.04
N GLY A 85 8.76 -9.93 11.98
CA GLY A 85 8.37 -9.24 10.74
C GLY A 85 6.88 -8.92 10.59
N SER A 86 5.99 -9.48 11.42
CA SER A 86 4.56 -9.12 11.40
C SER A 86 3.91 -9.36 12.75
N ALA A 87 2.96 -8.50 13.13
CA ALA A 87 2.14 -8.70 14.32
C ALA A 87 0.66 -8.49 13.98
N ARG A 88 -0.20 -9.33 14.54
CA ARG A 88 -1.64 -9.19 14.46
C ARG A 88 -2.22 -8.90 15.82
N VAL A 89 -3.02 -7.85 15.92
CA VAL A 89 -3.75 -7.49 17.13
C VAL A 89 -5.22 -7.41 16.82
N ASP A 90 -6.02 -8.18 17.55
CA ASP A 90 -7.47 -8.11 17.49
C ASP A 90 -7.98 -7.18 18.59
N ALA A 91 -8.45 -5.99 18.18
CA ALA A 91 -9.08 -5.04 19.08
C ALA A 91 -10.57 -5.35 19.20
N TYR A 92 -11.01 -5.69 20.39
CA TYR A 92 -12.42 -5.97 20.66
C TYR A 92 -13.19 -4.68 20.96
N ALA A 93 -14.39 -4.55 20.38
CA ALA A 93 -15.33 -3.52 20.80
C ALA A 93 -15.82 -3.81 22.24
N VAL A 94 -16.29 -2.78 22.89
CA VAL A 94 -16.66 -2.53 24.28
C VAL A 94 -17.26 -3.71 25.09
N GLU A 95 -17.68 -4.81 24.47
CA GLU A 95 -18.21 -5.99 25.12
C GLU A 95 -17.62 -7.26 24.49
N PRO A 96 -16.59 -7.88 25.10
CA PRO A 96 -15.94 -9.09 24.54
C PRO A 96 -16.90 -10.28 24.38
N ASP A 97 -18.00 -10.30 25.14
CA ASP A 97 -18.99 -11.37 25.12
C ASP A 97 -20.03 -11.25 24.00
N LYS A 98 -19.97 -10.18 23.22
CA LYS A 98 -20.89 -9.94 22.09
C LYS A 98 -20.13 -9.70 20.80
N PRO A 99 -19.69 -10.77 20.10
CA PRO A 99 -18.95 -10.67 18.84
C PRO A 99 -19.73 -9.97 17.72
N GLU A 100 -21.06 -9.87 17.83
CA GLU A 100 -21.88 -9.08 16.92
C GLU A 100 -21.60 -7.58 16.97
N ASN A 101 -20.87 -7.09 17.97
CA ASN A 101 -20.50 -5.66 18.09
C ASN A 101 -19.29 -5.27 17.21
N GLY A 102 -18.74 -6.23 16.50
CA GLY A 102 -17.64 -6.05 15.56
C GLY A 102 -16.26 -6.20 16.20
N VAL A 103 -15.35 -6.82 15.48
CA VAL A 103 -13.93 -6.97 15.84
C VAL A 103 -13.11 -6.24 14.78
N VAL A 104 -12.16 -5.42 15.21
CA VAL A 104 -11.14 -4.84 14.34
C VAL A 104 -9.88 -5.67 14.47
N SER A 105 -9.45 -6.27 13.38
CA SER A 105 -8.16 -6.96 13.28
C SER A 105 -7.17 -6.03 12.64
N VAL A 106 -6.07 -5.74 13.31
CA VAL A 106 -4.97 -4.93 12.79
C VAL A 106 -3.78 -5.84 12.56
N GLU A 107 -3.35 -5.93 11.33
CA GLU A 107 -2.15 -6.66 10.95
C GLU A 107 -1.05 -5.63 10.65
N ILE A 108 0.05 -5.72 11.40
CA ILE A 108 1.24 -4.90 11.20
C ILE A 108 2.27 -5.80 10.51
N THR A 109 2.57 -5.51 9.27
CA THR A 109 3.63 -6.20 8.51
C THR A 109 4.84 -5.30 8.39
N SER A 110 6.04 -5.90 8.33
CA SER A 110 7.22 -5.12 7.99
C SER A 110 7.02 -4.53 6.59
N ALA A 111 7.35 -3.24 6.43
CA ALA A 111 7.47 -2.69 5.09
C ALA A 111 8.49 -3.54 4.31
N ASP A 112 8.20 -3.84 3.06
CA ASP A 112 9.10 -4.55 2.17
C ASP A 112 10.36 -3.69 1.94
N ALA A 113 11.26 -3.67 2.92
CA ALA A 113 12.51 -2.89 2.88
C ALA A 113 13.46 -3.35 1.76
N ASN A 114 13.09 -4.41 1.05
CA ASN A 114 13.76 -4.92 -0.16
C ASN A 114 13.20 -4.31 -1.46
N LYS A 115 12.19 -3.46 -1.39
CA LYS A 115 11.62 -2.75 -2.55
C LYS A 115 12.12 -1.31 -2.64
N TRP A 116 12.16 -0.80 -3.86
CA TRP A 116 12.55 0.58 -4.10
C TRP A 116 11.38 1.53 -3.81
N PRO A 117 11.59 2.60 -3.04
CA PRO A 117 10.58 3.64 -2.83
C PRO A 117 10.42 4.46 -4.11
N ILE A 118 9.43 4.13 -4.90
CA ILE A 118 9.29 4.62 -6.27
C ILE A 118 9.18 6.15 -6.36
N ASN A 119 8.52 6.79 -5.39
CA ASN A 119 8.39 8.25 -5.33
C ASN A 119 9.72 8.99 -5.14
N LEU A 120 10.78 8.29 -4.73
CA LEU A 120 12.11 8.87 -4.61
C LEU A 120 12.95 8.68 -5.88
N LEU A 121 12.45 7.95 -6.87
CA LEU A 121 13.12 7.75 -8.15
C LEU A 121 12.79 8.89 -9.12
N VAL A 122 13.18 10.11 -8.72
CA VAL A 122 13.12 11.29 -9.58
C VAL A 122 14.26 11.26 -10.60
N LYS A 123 14.04 11.89 -11.75
CA LYS A 123 14.98 11.91 -12.89
C LYS A 123 16.41 12.22 -12.46
N GLY A 124 17.33 11.34 -12.82
CA GLY A 124 18.76 11.45 -12.53
C GLY A 124 19.48 10.11 -12.60
N ASP A 125 20.82 10.15 -12.61
CA ASP A 125 21.71 9.00 -12.84
C ASP A 125 21.40 7.77 -11.98
N ILE A 126 20.96 7.97 -10.75
CA ILE A 126 20.65 6.85 -9.83
C ILE A 126 19.33 6.20 -10.23
N ALA A 127 18.29 7.00 -10.49
CA ALA A 127 16.99 6.51 -10.89
C ALA A 127 17.06 5.80 -12.25
N ASP A 128 17.78 6.39 -13.22
CA ASP A 128 17.99 5.81 -14.53
C ASP A 128 18.63 4.42 -14.46
N ARG A 129 19.66 4.26 -13.62
CA ARG A 129 20.32 2.96 -13.40
C ARG A 129 19.40 1.95 -12.72
N ILE A 130 18.58 2.38 -11.78
CA ILE A 130 17.63 1.50 -11.08
C ILE A 130 16.59 1.01 -12.08
N TRP A 131 16.03 1.90 -12.87
CA TRP A 131 15.08 1.54 -13.92
C TRP A 131 15.69 0.60 -14.95
N GLU A 132 16.88 0.93 -15.49
CA GLU A 132 17.59 0.08 -16.45
C GLU A 132 17.80 -1.35 -15.87
N ASN A 133 18.31 -1.45 -14.64
CA ASN A 133 18.57 -2.74 -14.01
C ASN A 133 17.28 -3.55 -13.81
N ILE A 134 16.19 -2.92 -13.35
CA ILE A 134 14.91 -3.60 -13.15
C ILE A 134 14.31 -4.03 -14.49
N LEU A 135 14.27 -3.16 -15.49
CA LEU A 135 13.71 -3.47 -16.79
C LEU A 135 14.50 -4.57 -17.52
N ASN A 136 15.81 -4.57 -17.37
CA ASN A 136 16.67 -5.66 -17.87
C ASN A 136 16.42 -6.96 -17.08
N ALA A 137 16.30 -6.91 -15.76
CA ALA A 137 16.08 -8.08 -14.92
C ALA A 137 14.74 -8.77 -15.21
N ILE A 138 13.68 -8.01 -15.52
CA ILE A 138 12.39 -8.58 -15.93
C ILE A 138 12.38 -9.06 -17.38
N GLY A 139 13.45 -8.81 -18.14
CA GLY A 139 13.56 -9.23 -19.54
C GLY A 139 12.82 -8.32 -20.53
N LEU A 140 12.57 -7.05 -20.19
CA LEU A 140 11.94 -6.11 -21.09
C LEU A 140 12.94 -5.67 -22.20
N PRO A 141 12.60 -5.83 -23.49
CA PRO A 141 13.46 -5.37 -24.58
C PRO A 141 13.71 -3.86 -24.54
N MET A 142 14.93 -3.46 -24.91
CA MET A 142 15.38 -2.08 -24.85
C MET A 142 14.48 -1.12 -25.65
N GLU A 143 13.84 -1.60 -26.69
CA GLU A 143 12.92 -0.85 -27.55
C GLU A 143 11.66 -0.33 -26.80
N TYR A 144 11.31 -0.94 -25.64
CA TYR A 144 10.17 -0.55 -24.79
C TYR A 144 10.61 0.16 -23.51
N GLN A 145 11.89 0.07 -23.14
CA GLN A 145 12.38 0.61 -21.87
C GLN A 145 12.32 2.14 -21.84
N GLU A 146 12.74 2.80 -22.94
CA GLU A 146 12.72 4.26 -23.05
C GLU A 146 11.30 4.80 -22.84
N GLU A 147 10.29 4.20 -23.46
CA GLU A 147 8.90 4.61 -23.31
C GLU A 147 8.39 4.52 -21.87
N VAL A 148 8.74 3.44 -21.16
CA VAL A 148 8.34 3.25 -19.76
C VAL A 148 8.99 4.29 -18.86
N VAL A 149 10.28 4.56 -19.04
CA VAL A 149 11.04 5.46 -18.17
C VAL A 149 10.69 6.93 -18.45
N ASP A 150 10.62 7.34 -19.72
CA ASP A 150 10.24 8.69 -20.11
C ASP A 150 8.84 9.03 -19.59
N SER A 151 7.86 8.12 -19.82
CA SER A 151 6.50 8.32 -19.34
C SER A 151 6.36 8.27 -17.80
N TRP A 152 7.25 7.56 -17.10
CA TRP A 152 7.32 7.61 -15.64
C TRP A 152 7.76 8.99 -15.14
N TYR A 153 8.74 9.61 -15.77
CA TYR A 153 9.18 10.94 -15.36
C TYR A 153 8.11 11.99 -15.62
N ASP A 154 7.44 11.96 -16.79
CA ASP A 154 6.32 12.84 -17.10
C ASP A 154 5.13 12.65 -16.13
N TRP A 155 4.92 11.40 -15.65
CA TRP A 155 3.88 11.13 -14.66
C TRP A 155 4.13 11.79 -13.31
N LEU A 156 5.40 11.96 -12.94
CA LEU A 156 5.82 12.50 -11.65
C LEU A 156 6.04 14.01 -11.65
N ASP A 157 6.60 14.56 -12.72
CA ASP A 157 6.95 15.97 -12.74
C ASP A 157 5.71 16.87 -12.94
N ALA A 158 5.87 18.15 -12.68
CA ALA A 158 4.75 19.10 -12.64
C ALA A 158 4.70 19.97 -13.90
N ASP A 159 5.59 19.73 -14.86
CA ASP A 159 5.55 20.48 -16.10
C ASP A 159 4.78 19.71 -17.18
N GLY A 160 4.45 20.34 -18.29
CA GLY A 160 3.71 19.72 -19.41
C GLY A 160 4.63 19.43 -20.60
N THR A 161 5.92 19.22 -20.35
CA THR A 161 6.92 19.02 -21.39
C THR A 161 7.31 17.55 -21.49
N VAL A 162 6.94 16.92 -22.59
CA VAL A 162 7.25 15.50 -22.82
C VAL A 162 8.74 15.21 -22.68
N THR A 163 9.08 14.29 -21.79
CA THR A 163 10.43 13.80 -21.56
C THR A 163 10.86 12.89 -22.73
N GLY A 164 12.06 13.09 -23.21
CA GLY A 164 12.66 12.28 -24.26
C GLY A 164 11.87 12.28 -25.57
N ARG A 165 11.75 11.10 -26.17
CA ARG A 165 11.00 10.90 -27.42
C ARG A 165 9.70 10.16 -27.23
N SER A 166 9.58 9.48 -26.12
CA SER A 166 8.54 8.47 -25.89
C SER A 166 7.66 8.75 -24.68
N GLY A 167 7.89 9.84 -23.97
CA GLY A 167 7.13 10.27 -22.81
C GLY A 167 5.65 10.57 -23.09
N ALA A 168 4.88 10.88 -22.06
CA ALA A 168 3.46 11.14 -22.18
C ALA A 168 2.97 12.11 -21.10
N GLU A 169 2.41 13.21 -21.57
CA GLU A 169 1.75 14.24 -20.78
C GLU A 169 0.23 14.22 -20.94
N ASP A 170 -0.46 15.17 -20.34
CA ASP A 170 -1.93 15.27 -20.37
C ASP A 170 -2.52 15.12 -21.77
N GLU A 171 -1.88 15.67 -22.81
CA GLU A 171 -2.36 15.56 -24.19
C GLU A 171 -2.51 14.10 -24.65
N TYR A 172 -1.61 13.22 -24.22
CA TYR A 172 -1.70 11.79 -24.52
C TYR A 172 -2.87 11.15 -23.75
N TYR A 173 -3.00 11.43 -22.46
CA TYR A 173 -3.99 10.79 -21.60
C TYR A 173 -5.41 11.29 -21.88
N ASP A 174 -5.58 12.56 -22.25
CA ASP A 174 -6.85 13.14 -22.68
C ASP A 174 -7.35 12.53 -24.01
N GLY A 175 -6.44 12.06 -24.87
CA GLY A 175 -6.75 11.39 -26.14
C GLY A 175 -7.23 9.95 -26.02
N LEU A 176 -7.28 9.36 -24.83
CA LEU A 176 -7.68 7.98 -24.61
C LEU A 176 -9.21 7.80 -24.65
N ASP A 177 -9.68 6.57 -24.91
CA ASP A 177 -11.13 6.23 -24.87
C ASP A 177 -11.79 6.57 -23.53
N LYS A 178 -11.03 6.46 -22.44
CA LYS A 178 -11.39 6.92 -21.10
C LYS A 178 -10.35 7.94 -20.66
N PRO A 179 -10.60 9.22 -20.90
CA PRO A 179 -9.65 10.26 -20.61
C PRO A 179 -9.36 10.39 -19.12
N TYR A 180 -8.12 10.71 -18.79
CA TYR A 180 -7.64 11.12 -17.49
C TYR A 180 -6.39 11.98 -17.66
N GLN A 181 -5.91 12.60 -16.61
CA GLN A 181 -4.73 13.45 -16.64
C GLN A 181 -3.53 12.75 -16.01
N ALA A 182 -2.33 13.16 -16.37
CA ALA A 182 -1.12 12.76 -15.69
C ALA A 182 -1.19 13.15 -14.20
N ARG A 183 -0.50 12.43 -13.35
CA ARG A 183 -0.53 12.69 -11.89
C ARG A 183 0.13 14.01 -11.54
N ASN A 184 1.20 14.37 -12.26
CA ASN A 184 2.04 15.54 -12.02
C ASN A 184 2.48 15.64 -10.54
N GLY A 185 2.89 14.50 -9.97
CA GLY A 185 3.29 14.39 -8.57
C GLY A 185 3.49 12.94 -8.09
N PRO A 186 3.80 12.79 -6.79
CA PRO A 186 4.04 11.48 -6.21
C PRO A 186 2.80 10.57 -6.30
N ILE A 187 2.99 9.29 -6.64
CA ILE A 187 1.91 8.32 -6.71
C ILE A 187 1.44 7.90 -5.31
N SER A 188 0.15 7.59 -5.18
CA SER A 188 -0.47 7.15 -3.92
C SER A 188 -0.51 5.62 -3.79
N SER A 189 -0.31 4.91 -4.88
CA SER A 189 -0.34 3.43 -4.93
C SER A 189 0.55 2.94 -6.06
N VAL A 190 1.24 1.81 -5.83
CA VAL A 190 2.00 1.12 -6.90
C VAL A 190 1.09 0.75 -8.09
N GLY A 191 -0.21 0.56 -7.83
CA GLY A 191 -1.21 0.30 -8.88
C GLY A 191 -1.36 1.42 -9.91
N GLU A 192 -1.00 2.67 -9.58
CA GLU A 192 -1.02 3.79 -10.53
C GLU A 192 -0.06 3.58 -11.71
N LEU A 193 0.98 2.74 -11.55
CA LEU A 193 1.87 2.38 -12.65
C LEU A 193 1.12 1.77 -13.85
N GLU A 194 -0.01 1.11 -13.63
CA GLU A 194 -0.83 0.57 -14.72
C GLU A 194 -1.48 1.65 -15.60
N MET A 195 -1.49 2.90 -15.13
CA MET A 195 -2.07 4.02 -15.88
C MET A 195 -1.05 4.69 -16.79
N ILE A 196 0.24 4.47 -16.56
CA ILE A 196 1.34 5.12 -17.28
C ILE A 196 1.49 4.50 -18.67
N LYS A 197 1.66 5.34 -19.70
CA LYS A 197 1.94 4.92 -21.08
C LYS A 197 3.09 3.90 -21.09
N GLY A 198 3.09 3.00 -22.03
CA GLY A 198 4.08 1.92 -22.10
C GLY A 198 3.73 0.75 -21.18
N ILE A 199 3.43 0.99 -19.90
CA ILE A 199 2.96 -0.05 -18.96
C ILE A 199 1.49 -0.37 -19.23
N ARG A 200 0.64 0.66 -19.37
CA ARG A 200 -0.78 0.53 -19.68
C ARG A 200 -1.04 -0.24 -20.97
N GLU A 201 -0.25 0.04 -22.00
CA GLU A 201 -0.35 -0.63 -23.28
C GLU A 201 0.13 -2.08 -23.23
N ARG A 202 0.95 -2.41 -22.23
CA ARG A 202 1.58 -3.73 -22.04
C ARG A 202 1.47 -4.20 -20.58
N PRO A 203 0.28 -4.62 -20.13
CA PRO A 203 0.03 -4.97 -18.72
C PRO A 203 0.95 -6.07 -18.16
N ALA A 204 1.55 -6.87 -19.04
CA ALA A 204 2.55 -7.88 -18.64
C ALA A 204 3.79 -7.25 -17.99
N ILE A 205 4.12 -5.99 -18.28
CA ILE A 205 5.23 -5.27 -17.64
C ILE A 205 4.93 -5.07 -16.16
N PHE A 206 3.70 -4.70 -15.81
CA PHE A 206 3.30 -4.47 -14.43
C PHE A 206 3.20 -5.75 -13.60
N SER A 207 2.40 -6.70 -14.06
CA SER A 207 2.04 -7.89 -13.28
C SER A 207 2.90 -9.12 -13.56
N GLY A 208 3.71 -9.08 -14.59
CA GLY A 208 4.36 -10.25 -15.17
C GLY A 208 3.43 -10.97 -16.16
N GLY A 209 4.00 -11.81 -17.01
CA GLY A 209 3.25 -12.57 -17.99
C GLY A 209 3.95 -12.65 -19.34
N VAL A 210 3.17 -12.79 -20.40
CA VAL A 210 3.67 -12.85 -21.78
C VAL A 210 3.38 -11.54 -22.48
N LEU A 211 4.42 -10.91 -22.97
CA LEU A 211 4.35 -9.77 -23.86
C LEU A 211 4.34 -10.30 -25.30
N ASN A 212 3.27 -10.02 -26.02
CA ASN A 212 3.22 -10.29 -27.44
C ASN A 212 3.82 -9.08 -28.18
N PRO A 213 4.90 -9.26 -28.95
CA PRO A 213 5.41 -8.20 -29.78
C PRO A 213 4.33 -7.74 -30.77
N GLU A 214 4.30 -6.47 -31.09
CA GLU A 214 3.37 -5.92 -32.07
C GLU A 214 3.45 -6.70 -33.40
N GLU A 215 2.31 -6.83 -34.11
CA GLU A 215 2.14 -7.70 -35.29
C GLU A 215 3.20 -7.53 -36.41
N LYS A 216 3.91 -6.39 -36.40
CA LYS A 216 4.96 -6.09 -37.37
C LYS A 216 6.30 -6.78 -37.10
N SER A 217 6.48 -7.28 -35.87
CA SER A 217 7.71 -7.94 -35.44
C SER A 217 7.45 -9.45 -35.36
N LYS A 218 8.03 -10.24 -36.22
CA LYS A 218 8.03 -11.73 -36.14
C LYS A 218 8.87 -12.26 -34.96
N LYS A 219 9.00 -11.49 -33.90
CA LYS A 219 9.78 -11.89 -32.71
C LYS A 219 8.99 -12.90 -31.88
N ALA A 220 9.70 -13.79 -31.24
CA ALA A 220 9.13 -14.74 -30.29
C ALA A 220 8.44 -14.00 -29.12
N GLN A 221 7.47 -14.66 -28.49
CA GLN A 221 6.84 -14.17 -27.28
C GLN A 221 7.90 -13.87 -26.22
N ILE A 222 7.78 -12.71 -25.57
CA ILE A 222 8.69 -12.25 -24.53
C ILE A 222 8.02 -12.56 -23.20
N ARG A 223 8.71 -13.27 -22.34
CA ARG A 223 8.21 -13.59 -20.99
C ARG A 223 8.78 -12.58 -20.00
N ILE A 224 7.89 -11.83 -19.38
CA ILE A 224 8.19 -10.88 -18.29
C ILE A 224 7.96 -11.60 -16.96
N GLN A 225 9.01 -11.78 -16.14
CA GLN A 225 8.88 -12.38 -14.82
C GLN A 225 10.05 -11.96 -13.89
N PRO A 226 9.73 -11.44 -12.69
CA PRO A 226 8.42 -10.96 -12.24
C PRO A 226 8.02 -9.66 -12.94
N GLY A 227 6.79 -9.15 -12.72
CA GLY A 227 6.43 -7.80 -13.16
C GLY A 227 7.06 -6.72 -12.28
N ILE A 228 7.11 -5.47 -12.78
CA ILE A 228 7.76 -4.34 -12.07
C ILE A 228 7.16 -4.06 -10.69
N LYS A 229 5.90 -4.36 -10.45
CA LYS A 229 5.24 -4.22 -9.14
C LYS A 229 5.95 -4.95 -8.01
N ALA A 230 6.74 -5.98 -8.32
CA ALA A 230 7.48 -6.75 -7.32
C ALA A 230 8.68 -5.98 -6.75
N PHE A 231 9.16 -4.95 -7.44
CA PHE A 231 10.37 -4.19 -7.11
C PHE A 231 10.10 -2.86 -6.43
N PHE A 232 8.85 -2.38 -6.45
CA PHE A 232 8.51 -1.04 -5.99
C PHE A 232 7.54 -1.03 -4.82
N ASP A 233 7.74 -0.05 -3.92
CA ASP A 233 6.78 0.37 -2.90
C ASP A 233 6.65 1.90 -2.97
N ILE A 234 5.56 2.44 -2.42
CA ILE A 234 5.37 3.90 -2.28
C ILE A 234 6.04 4.46 -1.03
N TYR A 235 6.36 3.60 -0.07
CA TYR A 235 6.95 3.99 1.21
C TYR A 235 8.47 3.85 1.19
N GLY A 236 9.15 4.79 1.84
CA GLY A 236 10.59 4.79 2.04
C GLY A 236 11.14 6.20 2.23
N GLU A 237 12.14 6.34 3.10
CA GLU A 237 12.79 7.63 3.38
C GLU A 237 14.07 7.83 2.56
N THR A 238 14.61 6.76 2.01
CA THR A 238 15.89 6.79 1.27
C THR A 238 15.87 5.86 0.07
N VAL A 239 16.61 6.22 -0.98
CA VAL A 239 16.83 5.35 -2.16
C VAL A 239 17.86 4.27 -1.79
N LYS A 240 17.52 3.44 -0.81
CA LYS A 240 18.32 2.28 -0.38
C LYS A 240 17.39 1.12 -0.07
N ILE A 241 17.77 -0.06 -0.50
CA ILE A 241 17.06 -1.29 -0.18
C ILE A 241 17.88 -2.11 0.83
N ASN A 242 17.18 -2.80 1.73
CA ASN A 242 17.81 -3.75 2.63
C ASN A 242 17.84 -5.12 1.96
N VAL A 243 19.00 -5.55 1.50
CA VAL A 243 19.18 -6.85 0.82
C VAL A 243 19.05 -8.05 1.76
N ASN A 244 18.99 -7.82 3.08
CA ASN A 244 18.86 -8.87 4.10
C ASN A 244 17.41 -9.02 4.61
N SER A 245 16.47 -8.16 4.17
CA SER A 245 15.05 -8.31 4.46
C SER A 245 14.43 -9.25 3.43
N ALA A 246 14.53 -10.54 3.67
CA ALA A 246 13.89 -11.57 2.87
C ALA A 246 12.92 -12.36 3.75
#